data_debb3c3c3a1927cf6f257f85489d6231
#
_entry.id   debb3c3c3a1927cf6f257f85489d6231
#
_cell.length_a   1.000
_cell.length_b   1.000
_cell.length_c   1.000
_cell.angle_alpha   90.00
_cell.angle_beta   90.00
_cell.angle_gamma   90.00
#
_symmetry.space_group_name_H-M   'P 1'
#
loop_
_entity.id
_entity.type
_entity.pdbx_description
1 polymer ?
#
loop_
_entity_poly.entity_id
_entity_poly.type
_entity_poly.pdbx_seq_one_letter_code
_entity_poly.pdbx_strand_id
1 'polypeptide(L)'
;MKYIASRLSEGNKLFPAEILVEETGLTIKIPGFFSGDETSLPYSSISAVEIDTPLIGYSTIRFYHNGNKVEAHGFSKSDVQEIRDAVENGRAKARS
;
A
#
# COMPACT_ATOMS: atom_id res chain seq x y z
N MET A 1 -7.93 -9.01 1.21
CA MET A 1 -7.81 -8.79 -0.24
C MET A 1 -6.38 -8.46 -0.61
N LYS A 2 -5.93 -8.95 -1.74
CA LYS A 2 -4.53 -8.79 -2.15
C LYS A 2 -4.45 -7.92 -3.41
N TYR A 3 -3.59 -6.93 -3.38
CA TYR A 3 -3.31 -6.06 -4.53
C TYR A 3 -1.86 -6.22 -4.93
N ILE A 4 -1.62 -6.47 -6.22
CA ILE A 4 -0.28 -6.73 -6.74
C ILE A 4 0.06 -5.65 -7.77
N ALA A 5 1.25 -5.04 -7.62
CA ALA A 5 1.72 -4.02 -8.56
C ALA A 5 2.01 -4.65 -9.93
N SER A 6 1.97 -3.83 -10.97
CA SER A 6 2.31 -4.27 -12.32
C SER A 6 3.80 -4.54 -12.43
N ARG A 7 4.16 -5.67 -13.05
CA ARG A 7 5.56 -5.98 -13.33
C ARG A 7 6.14 -5.06 -14.42
N LEU A 8 5.29 -4.35 -15.13
CA LEU A 8 5.74 -3.38 -16.14
C LEU A 8 6.21 -2.07 -15.52
N SER A 9 5.84 -1.80 -14.25
CA SER A 9 6.29 -0.59 -13.57
C SER A 9 7.73 -0.73 -13.09
N GLU A 10 8.41 0.40 -12.97
CA GLU A 10 9.79 0.43 -12.49
C GLU A 10 9.88 -0.11 -11.06
N GLY A 11 10.87 -0.97 -10.82
CA GLY A 11 11.09 -1.57 -9.51
C GLY A 11 10.28 -2.84 -9.26
N ASN A 12 9.36 -3.22 -10.16
CA ASN A 12 8.46 -4.36 -9.95
C ASN A 12 8.66 -5.51 -10.96
N LYS A 13 9.74 -5.49 -11.72
CA LYS A 13 9.93 -6.44 -12.83
C LYS A 13 10.07 -7.90 -12.40
N LEU A 14 10.80 -8.15 -11.32
CA LEU A 14 11.03 -9.52 -10.82
C LEU A 14 10.01 -9.88 -9.75
N PHE A 15 9.89 -9.05 -8.73
CA PHE A 15 8.99 -9.28 -7.61
C PHE A 15 8.14 -8.02 -7.42
N PRO A 16 6.89 -8.02 -7.92
CA PRO A 16 6.06 -6.83 -7.78
C PRO A 16 5.68 -6.59 -6.32
N ALA A 17 5.54 -5.32 -5.97
CA ALA A 17 5.04 -4.95 -4.65
C ALA A 17 3.63 -5.52 -4.45
N GLU A 18 3.32 -5.92 -3.21
CA GLU A 18 2.02 -6.48 -2.86
C GLU A 18 1.48 -5.80 -1.62
N ILE A 19 0.18 -5.57 -1.60
CA ILE A 19 -0.51 -5.04 -0.42
C ILE A 19 -1.66 -5.98 -0.10
N LEU A 20 -1.62 -6.55 1.12
CA LEU A 20 -2.68 -7.41 1.64
C LEU A 20 -3.53 -6.58 2.58
N VAL A 21 -4.80 -6.40 2.24
CA VAL A 21 -5.75 -5.68 3.07
C VAL A 21 -6.50 -6.70 3.91
N GLU A 22 -6.36 -6.61 5.22
CA GLU A 22 -6.92 -7.54 6.17
C GLU A 22 -7.91 -6.83 7.08
N GLU A 23 -8.52 -7.56 8.00
CA GLU A 23 -9.59 -7.02 8.85
C GLU A 23 -9.11 -5.91 9.78
N THR A 24 -7.93 -6.10 10.41
CA THR A 24 -7.44 -5.16 11.42
C THR A 24 -6.22 -4.36 10.98
N GLY A 25 -5.75 -4.58 9.77
CA GLY A 25 -4.57 -3.88 9.27
C GLY A 25 -4.20 -4.32 7.87
N LEU A 26 -3.03 -3.93 7.45
CA LEU A 26 -2.53 -4.34 6.15
C LEU A 26 -1.08 -4.76 6.23
N THR A 27 -0.67 -5.57 5.26
CA THR A 27 0.71 -6.02 5.12
C THR A 27 1.21 -5.56 3.77
N ILE A 28 2.36 -4.91 3.76
CA ILE A 28 2.97 -4.37 2.55
C ILE A 28 4.27 -5.11 2.29
N LYS A 29 4.39 -5.69 1.10
CA LYS A 29 5.61 -6.36 0.66
C LYS A 29 6.24 -5.54 -0.44
N ILE A 30 7.43 -5.02 -0.19
CA ILE A 30 8.18 -4.21 -1.16
C ILE A 30 9.27 -5.09 -1.76
N PRO A 31 9.45 -5.10 -3.10
CA PRO A 31 10.47 -5.94 -3.72
C PRO A 31 11.87 -5.55 -3.28
N GLY A 32 12.72 -6.55 -3.06
CA GLY A 32 14.12 -6.37 -2.70
C GLY A 32 15.00 -7.36 -3.46
N PHE A 33 16.30 -7.14 -3.41
CA PHE A 33 17.24 -7.94 -4.18
C PHE A 33 17.38 -9.36 -3.66
N PHE A 34 17.51 -9.52 -2.35
CA PHE A 34 17.69 -10.83 -1.72
C PHE A 34 16.47 -11.26 -0.96
N SER A 35 15.83 -10.33 -0.31
CA SER A 35 14.56 -10.53 0.37
C SER A 35 13.84 -9.19 0.34
N GLY A 36 12.56 -9.22 0.04
CA GLY A 36 11.76 -8.01 0.09
C GLY A 36 11.48 -7.61 1.53
N ASP A 37 11.23 -6.33 1.73
CA ASP A 37 10.77 -5.84 3.02
C ASP A 37 9.28 -6.14 3.18
N GLU A 38 8.91 -6.63 4.35
CA GLU A 38 7.52 -6.88 4.69
C GLU A 38 7.18 -6.08 5.94
N THR A 39 6.16 -5.25 5.84
CA THR A 39 5.73 -4.39 6.93
C THR A 39 4.25 -4.61 7.20
N SER A 40 3.91 -4.90 8.46
CA SER A 40 2.52 -5.03 8.90
C SER A 40 2.10 -3.78 9.65
N LEU A 41 0.99 -3.18 9.24
CA LEU A 41 0.48 -1.93 9.81
C LEU A 41 -0.94 -2.13 10.31
N PRO A 42 -1.15 -2.17 11.64
CA PRO A 42 -2.52 -2.09 12.17
C PRO A 42 -3.14 -0.76 11.75
N TYR A 43 -4.43 -0.76 11.41
CA TYR A 43 -5.08 0.48 10.99
C TYR A 43 -4.97 1.58 12.04
N SER A 44 -4.98 1.20 13.32
CA SER A 44 -4.85 2.16 14.42
C SER A 44 -3.50 2.90 14.42
N SER A 45 -2.46 2.35 13.80
CA SER A 45 -1.14 2.99 13.76
C SER A 45 -0.97 3.91 12.56
N ILE A 46 -1.88 3.88 11.60
CA ILE A 46 -1.77 4.68 10.38
C ILE A 46 -2.34 6.07 10.64
N SER A 47 -1.52 7.11 10.47
CA SER A 47 -1.94 8.49 10.69
C SER A 47 -2.49 9.14 9.40
N ALA A 48 -2.01 8.73 8.24
CA ALA A 48 -2.48 9.28 6.97
C ALA A 48 -2.17 8.34 5.82
N VAL A 49 -2.94 8.45 4.75
CA VAL A 49 -2.71 7.73 3.49
C VAL A 49 -2.71 8.76 2.37
N GLU A 50 -1.67 8.74 1.55
CA GLU A 50 -1.60 9.57 0.35
C GLU A 50 -1.54 8.70 -0.88
N ILE A 51 -2.20 9.12 -1.96
CA ILE A 51 -2.10 8.46 -3.25
C ILE A 51 -1.66 9.48 -4.29
N ASP A 52 -0.83 9.02 -5.23
CA ASP A 52 -0.40 9.82 -6.37
C ASP A 52 -0.85 9.08 -7.62
N THR A 53 -1.81 9.69 -8.33
CA THR A 53 -2.46 9.06 -9.49
C THR A 53 -2.23 9.93 -10.73
N PRO A 54 -1.08 9.76 -11.41
CA PRO A 54 -0.80 10.55 -12.61
C PRO A 54 -1.81 10.23 -13.72
N LEU A 55 -1.95 11.14 -14.66
CA LEU A 55 -2.84 10.92 -15.80
C LEU A 55 -2.41 9.73 -16.65
N ILE A 56 -1.09 9.52 -16.75
CA ILE A 56 -0.50 8.43 -17.51
C ILE A 56 0.49 7.72 -16.58
N GLY A 57 0.43 6.38 -16.56
CA GLY A 57 1.35 5.57 -15.78
C GLY A 57 0.71 5.00 -14.52
N TYR A 58 1.57 4.44 -13.69
CA TYR A 58 1.14 3.73 -12.49
C TYR A 58 1.07 4.64 -11.29
N SER A 59 0.21 4.28 -10.35
CA SER A 59 -0.02 5.06 -9.15
C SER A 59 0.87 4.61 -8.00
N THR A 60 1.08 5.52 -7.05
CA THR A 60 1.85 5.29 -5.84
C THR A 60 0.94 5.49 -4.65
N ILE A 61 1.13 4.69 -3.60
CA ILE A 61 0.41 4.85 -2.35
C ILE A 61 1.41 4.93 -1.21
N ARG A 62 1.17 5.85 -0.25
CA ARG A 62 2.03 6.09 0.91
C ARG A 62 1.21 5.97 2.18
N PHE A 63 1.78 5.25 3.13
CA PHE A 63 1.17 5.11 4.46
C PHE A 63 2.09 5.76 5.48
N TYR A 64 1.56 6.68 6.26
CA TYR A 64 2.30 7.33 7.34
C TYR A 64 1.92 6.68 8.66
N HIS A 65 2.91 6.28 9.44
CA HIS A 65 2.68 5.64 10.73
C HIS A 65 3.85 5.93 11.67
N ASN A 66 3.54 6.33 12.90
CA ASN A 66 4.55 6.57 13.94
C ASN A 66 5.73 7.45 13.48
N GLY A 67 5.43 8.46 12.64
CA GLY A 67 6.47 9.34 12.10
C GLY A 67 7.28 8.77 10.95
N ASN A 68 6.95 7.57 10.49
CA ASN A 68 7.59 6.91 9.35
C ASN A 68 6.66 6.85 8.14
N LYS A 69 7.24 6.52 7.00
CA LYS A 69 6.49 6.42 5.75
C LYS A 69 6.83 5.09 5.07
N VAL A 70 5.80 4.39 4.58
CA VAL A 70 5.95 3.21 3.72
C VAL A 70 5.30 3.55 2.39
N GLU A 71 6.04 3.37 1.29
CA GLU A 71 5.59 3.74 -0.04
C GLU A 71 5.66 2.55 -0.97
N ALA A 72 4.62 2.35 -1.79
CA ALA A 72 4.58 1.30 -2.80
C ALA A 72 4.10 1.88 -4.13
N HIS A 73 4.76 1.50 -5.21
CA HIS A 73 4.51 2.03 -6.55
C HIS A 73 4.12 0.91 -7.52
N GLY A 74 3.37 1.26 -8.55
CA GLY A 74 3.09 0.35 -9.64
C GLY A 74 1.67 -0.17 -9.68
N PHE A 75 0.78 0.39 -8.90
CA PHE A 75 -0.62 -0.03 -8.83
C PHE A 75 -1.49 0.78 -9.81
N SER A 76 -2.64 0.23 -10.16
CA SER A 76 -3.61 0.97 -10.94
C SER A 76 -4.27 2.04 -10.07
N LYS A 77 -4.84 3.06 -10.71
CA LYS A 77 -5.54 4.13 -10.01
C LYS A 77 -6.69 3.58 -9.15
N SER A 78 -7.45 2.63 -9.68
CA SER A 78 -8.57 2.04 -8.96
C SER A 78 -8.09 1.24 -7.74
N ASP A 79 -6.96 0.53 -7.86
CA ASP A 79 -6.43 -0.25 -6.74
C ASP A 79 -6.02 0.64 -5.58
N VAL A 80 -5.29 1.74 -5.83
CA VAL A 80 -4.87 2.62 -4.74
C VAL A 80 -6.07 3.32 -4.09
N GLN A 81 -7.11 3.63 -4.86
CA GLN A 81 -8.34 4.21 -4.30
C GLN A 81 -9.07 3.20 -3.41
N GLU A 82 -9.16 1.94 -3.85
CA GLU A 82 -9.77 0.87 -3.05
C GLU A 82 -9.00 0.62 -1.76
N ILE A 83 -7.67 0.59 -1.84
CA ILE A 83 -6.82 0.39 -0.67
C ILE A 83 -7.01 1.54 0.32
N ARG A 84 -6.98 2.79 -0.18
CA ARG A 84 -7.20 3.96 0.67
C ARG A 84 -8.55 3.89 1.38
N ASP A 85 -9.61 3.55 0.65
CA ASP A 85 -10.95 3.47 1.23
C ASP A 85 -11.02 2.39 2.30
N ALA A 86 -10.40 1.22 2.05
CA ALA A 86 -10.35 0.13 3.02
C ALA A 86 -9.62 0.55 4.30
N VAL A 87 -8.50 1.25 4.15
CA VAL A 87 -7.73 1.74 5.31
C VAL A 87 -8.53 2.78 6.10
N GLU A 88 -9.18 3.71 5.41
CA GLU A 88 -10.00 4.72 6.10
C GLU A 88 -11.16 4.08 6.85
N ASN A 89 -11.82 3.07 6.26
CA ASN A 89 -12.87 2.31 6.94
C ASN A 89 -12.32 1.58 8.16
N GLY A 90 -11.15 0.94 8.02
CA GLY A 90 -10.50 0.24 9.12
C GLY A 90 -10.10 1.17 10.26
N ARG A 91 -9.61 2.35 9.92
CA ARG A 91 -9.25 3.38 10.92
C ARG A 91 -10.48 3.86 11.68
N ALA A 92 -11.59 4.06 10.98
CA ALA A 92 -12.84 4.47 11.62
C ALA A 92 -13.32 3.40 12.61
N LYS A 93 -13.25 2.13 12.23
CA LYS A 93 -13.63 1.02 13.13
C LYS A 93 -12.70 0.93 14.35
N ALA A 94 -11.41 1.16 14.14
CA ALA A 94 -10.43 1.09 15.22
C ALA A 94 -10.62 2.20 16.27
N ARG A 95 -11.28 3.30 15.89
CA ARG A 95 -11.55 4.43 16.78
C ARG A 95 -12.90 4.35 17.49
N SER A 96 -13.77 3.44 17.07
CA SER A 96 -15.12 3.33 17.63
C SER A 96 -15.16 2.44 18.88
#